data_b678e70e8cd5e484064016e8ddce817c
#
_entry.id   b678e70e8cd5e484064016e8ddce817c
#
_cell.length_a   1.000
_cell.length_b   1.000
_cell.length_c   1.000
_cell.angle_alpha   90.00
_cell.angle_beta   90.00
_cell.angle_gamma   90.00
#
_symmetry.space_group_name_H-M   'P 1'
#
loop_
_entity.id
_entity.type
_entity.pdbx_description
1 polymer ?
#
loop_
_entity_poly.entity_id
_entity_poly.type
_entity_poly.pdbx_seq_one_letter_code
_entity_poly.pdbx_strand_id
1 'polypeptide(L)'
;MIDRPTIAKIMDATKIEEVVSEFVTLKKRGINYVGLCPFHNDSNPSFSVSPTRGICHCFTCGKGGNAINFLMELEQMTYPDALRWLAKKYKIEIQERELTNEEKQRESERESMFIVNDWAAKYFQDILLHDVDGIAIGMAYFRGRGFRDD
;
A
#
# COMPACT_ATOMS: atom_id res chain seq x y z
N MET A 1 -9.90 -10.16 -13.89
CA MET A 1 -8.53 -9.55 -13.72
C MET A 1 -8.32 -8.54 -14.82
N ILE A 2 -7.83 -7.34 -14.49
CA ILE A 2 -7.51 -6.30 -15.47
C ILE A 2 -6.25 -6.72 -16.22
N ASP A 3 -6.26 -6.64 -17.54
CA ASP A 3 -5.13 -7.05 -18.38
C ASP A 3 -3.95 -6.04 -18.27
N ARG A 4 -2.72 -6.53 -18.50
CA ARG A 4 -1.50 -5.71 -18.39
C ARG A 4 -1.49 -4.46 -19.30
N PRO A 5 -1.93 -4.54 -20.58
CA PRO A 5 -2.01 -3.35 -21.43
C PRO A 5 -2.96 -2.28 -20.89
N THR A 6 -4.09 -2.66 -20.31
CA THR A 6 -5.04 -1.72 -19.68
C THR A 6 -4.44 -1.09 -18.44
N ILE A 7 -3.72 -1.87 -17.59
CA ILE A 7 -2.99 -1.33 -16.45
C ILE A 7 -1.96 -0.29 -16.89
N ALA A 8 -1.18 -0.59 -17.93
CA ALA A 8 -0.19 0.35 -18.48
C ALA A 8 -0.85 1.65 -18.95
N LYS A 9 -1.95 1.57 -19.70
CA LYS A 9 -2.73 2.75 -20.14
C LYS A 9 -3.24 3.59 -18.96
N ILE A 10 -3.73 2.94 -17.89
CA ILE A 10 -4.19 3.62 -16.67
C ILE A 10 -3.03 4.35 -16.02
N MET A 11 -1.87 3.68 -15.88
CA MET A 11 -0.68 4.28 -15.26
C MET A 11 -0.15 5.46 -16.05
N ASP A 12 -0.06 5.33 -17.37
CA ASP A 12 0.43 6.40 -18.28
C ASP A 12 -0.50 7.63 -18.28
N ALA A 13 -1.81 7.41 -18.18
CA ALA A 13 -2.79 8.50 -18.11
C ALA A 13 -2.88 9.16 -16.73
N THR A 14 -2.41 8.46 -15.67
CA THR A 14 -2.57 8.91 -14.29
C THR A 14 -1.59 10.02 -13.94
N LYS A 15 -2.13 11.17 -13.54
CA LYS A 15 -1.36 12.28 -12.99
C LYS A 15 -1.55 12.33 -11.48
N ILE A 16 -0.47 12.13 -10.74
CA ILE A 16 -0.50 12.03 -9.28
C ILE A 16 -1.09 13.28 -8.63
N GLU A 17 -0.77 14.46 -9.15
CA GLU A 17 -1.29 15.73 -8.64
C GLU A 17 -2.80 15.86 -8.81
N GLU A 18 -3.37 15.33 -9.90
CA GLU A 18 -4.82 15.34 -10.13
C GLU A 18 -5.55 14.37 -9.20
N VAL A 19 -4.94 13.22 -8.91
CA VAL A 19 -5.49 12.23 -7.99
C VAL A 19 -5.44 12.74 -6.56
N VAL A 20 -4.30 13.23 -6.12
CA VAL A 20 -4.12 13.70 -4.74
C VAL A 20 -4.94 14.95 -4.47
N SER A 21 -5.12 15.84 -5.46
CA SER A 21 -5.88 17.08 -5.28
C SER A 21 -7.38 16.88 -5.01
N GLU A 22 -7.92 15.69 -5.29
CA GLU A 22 -9.30 15.35 -4.90
C GLU A 22 -9.48 15.17 -3.39
N PHE A 23 -8.42 14.82 -2.69
CA PHE A 23 -8.43 14.49 -1.26
C PHE A 23 -7.69 15.53 -0.41
N VAL A 24 -6.68 16.19 -1.00
CA VAL A 24 -5.78 17.10 -0.30
C VAL A 24 -5.68 18.42 -1.04
N THR A 25 -5.85 19.53 -0.32
CA THR A 25 -5.61 20.86 -0.88
C THR A 25 -4.11 21.04 -1.12
N LEU A 26 -3.72 21.06 -2.39
CA LEU A 26 -2.34 21.21 -2.81
C LEU A 26 -1.99 22.66 -3.17
N LYS A 27 -0.81 23.11 -2.71
CA LYS A 27 -0.21 24.39 -3.11
C LYS A 27 1.05 24.13 -3.93
N LYS A 28 1.18 24.83 -5.06
CA LYS A 28 2.37 24.69 -5.90
C LYS A 28 3.60 25.28 -5.21
N ARG A 29 4.69 24.50 -5.19
CA ARG A 29 6.00 24.91 -4.67
C ARG A 29 7.10 24.50 -5.63
N GLY A 30 7.48 25.41 -6.53
CA GLY A 30 8.41 25.10 -7.62
C GLY A 30 7.79 24.11 -8.61
N ILE A 31 8.47 23.01 -8.84
CA ILE A 31 8.03 21.92 -9.76
C ILE A 31 7.12 20.88 -9.04
N ASN A 32 7.03 20.96 -7.72
CA ASN A 32 6.24 20.04 -6.89
C ASN A 32 5.02 20.76 -6.30
N TYR A 33 4.15 19.97 -5.67
CA TYR A 33 3.04 20.45 -4.86
C TYR A 33 3.23 20.02 -3.42
N VAL A 34 2.70 20.81 -2.48
CA VAL A 34 2.72 20.50 -1.04
C VAL A 34 1.34 20.70 -0.44
N GLY A 35 1.01 19.89 0.56
CA GLY A 35 -0.25 19.97 1.30
C GLY A 35 -0.12 19.37 2.69
N LEU A 36 -1.23 19.36 3.44
CA LEU A 36 -1.31 18.64 4.70
C LEU A 36 -1.42 17.14 4.42
N CYS A 37 -0.78 16.34 5.24
CA CYS A 37 -0.80 14.89 5.07
C CYS A 37 -2.18 14.30 5.43
N PRO A 38 -2.79 13.47 4.57
CA PRO A 38 -4.07 12.85 4.87
C PRO A 38 -3.95 11.61 5.78
N PHE A 39 -2.73 11.12 6.01
CA PHE A 39 -2.48 9.87 6.75
C PHE A 39 -2.22 10.08 8.25
N HIS A 40 -2.03 11.33 8.70
CA HIS A 40 -1.88 11.67 10.10
C HIS A 40 -2.39 13.10 10.34
N ASN A 41 -2.61 13.46 11.60
CA ASN A 41 -2.99 14.82 11.95
C ASN A 41 -1.79 15.75 11.75
N ASP A 42 -1.82 16.51 10.66
CA ASP A 42 -0.72 17.37 10.20
C ASP A 42 -1.12 18.84 10.34
N SER A 43 -0.31 19.60 11.05
CA SER A 43 -0.50 21.06 11.21
C SER A 43 0.40 21.89 10.28
N ASN A 44 1.39 21.25 9.66
CA ASN A 44 2.31 21.90 8.72
C ASN A 44 2.34 21.12 7.39
N PRO A 45 2.39 21.79 6.23
CA PRO A 45 2.43 21.10 4.95
C PRO A 45 3.68 20.23 4.80
N SER A 46 3.57 18.95 5.17
CA SER A 46 4.65 17.96 5.12
C SER A 46 4.48 16.94 3.97
N PHE A 47 3.33 16.95 3.31
CA PHE A 47 3.02 16.05 2.21
C PHE A 47 3.41 16.67 0.88
N SER A 48 4.39 16.07 0.21
CA SER A 48 4.92 16.52 -1.08
C SER A 48 4.47 15.61 -2.21
N VAL A 49 4.06 16.21 -3.32
CA VAL A 49 3.66 15.52 -4.55
C VAL A 49 4.57 15.96 -5.68
N SER A 50 5.20 15.01 -6.35
CA SER A 50 6.10 15.24 -7.49
C SER A 50 5.48 14.74 -8.78
N PRO A 51 4.92 15.62 -9.63
CA PRO A 51 4.34 15.23 -10.92
C PRO A 51 5.36 14.54 -11.85
N THR A 52 6.59 15.05 -11.88
CA THR A 52 7.67 14.53 -12.73
C THR A 52 8.07 13.09 -12.38
N ARG A 53 7.93 12.69 -11.11
CA ARG A 53 8.25 11.34 -10.65
C ARG A 53 7.00 10.46 -10.53
N GLY A 54 5.79 11.04 -10.60
CA GLY A 54 4.53 10.33 -10.40
C GLY A 54 4.36 9.78 -8.98
N ILE A 55 4.96 10.42 -7.96
CA ILE A 55 4.93 9.96 -6.57
C ILE A 55 4.56 11.08 -5.60
N CYS A 56 3.99 10.67 -4.47
CA CYS A 56 3.78 11.51 -3.30
C CYS A 56 4.56 10.94 -2.10
N HIS A 57 4.92 11.78 -1.14
CA HIS A 57 5.63 11.38 0.08
C HIS A 57 5.38 12.37 1.21
N CYS A 58 5.11 11.86 2.40
CA CYS A 58 5.06 12.65 3.62
C CYS A 58 6.41 12.60 4.34
N PHE A 59 7.02 13.73 4.57
CA PHE A 59 8.30 13.81 5.29
C PHE A 59 8.18 13.63 6.80
N THR A 60 6.96 13.66 7.34
CA THR A 60 6.72 13.46 8.78
C THR A 60 6.41 12.00 9.12
N CYS A 61 5.46 11.36 8.43
CA CYS A 61 5.07 9.98 8.73
C CYS A 61 5.69 8.92 7.79
N GLY A 62 6.43 9.34 6.75
CA GLY A 62 7.09 8.44 5.81
C GLY A 62 6.17 7.77 4.78
N LYS A 63 4.85 7.92 4.91
CA LYS A 63 3.88 7.34 3.97
C LYS A 63 3.91 8.03 2.62
N GLY A 64 3.67 7.26 1.57
CA GLY A 64 3.64 7.76 0.20
C GLY A 64 3.77 6.65 -0.82
N GLY A 65 3.99 7.01 -2.07
CA GLY A 65 4.11 6.09 -3.20
C GLY A 65 3.51 6.67 -4.46
N ASN A 66 3.11 5.81 -5.40
CA ASN A 66 2.41 6.22 -6.60
C ASN A 66 0.90 6.45 -6.33
N ALA A 67 0.15 6.87 -7.34
CA ALA A 67 -1.28 7.16 -7.22
C ALA A 67 -2.11 5.95 -6.73
N ILE A 68 -1.74 4.74 -7.13
CA ILE A 68 -2.42 3.51 -6.70
C ILE A 68 -2.17 3.28 -5.21
N ASN A 69 -0.91 3.34 -4.76
CA ASN A 69 -0.56 3.17 -3.35
C ASN A 69 -1.24 4.24 -2.47
N PHE A 70 -1.30 5.48 -2.97
CA PHE A 70 -2.00 6.56 -2.28
C PHE A 70 -3.48 6.24 -2.07
N LEU A 71 -4.18 5.79 -3.12
CA LEU A 71 -5.59 5.42 -3.05
C LEU A 71 -5.84 4.20 -2.15
N MET A 72 -4.99 3.17 -2.27
CA MET A 72 -5.10 1.97 -1.44
C MET A 72 -4.94 2.29 0.05
N GLU A 73 -4.00 3.16 0.40
CA GLU A 73 -3.76 3.56 1.80
C GLU A 73 -4.82 4.51 2.35
N LEU A 74 -5.28 5.45 1.53
CA LEU A 74 -6.22 6.48 1.96
C LEU A 74 -7.66 5.94 2.08
N GLU A 75 -8.12 5.25 1.04
CA GLU A 75 -9.48 4.73 0.92
C GLU A 75 -9.60 3.26 1.37
N GLN A 76 -8.49 2.65 1.80
CA GLN A 76 -8.41 1.24 2.21
C GLN A 76 -8.99 0.27 1.17
N MET A 77 -8.83 0.62 -0.10
CA MET A 77 -9.31 -0.19 -1.21
C MET A 77 -8.25 -1.18 -1.71
N THR A 78 -8.70 -2.23 -2.39
CA THR A 78 -7.79 -3.20 -3.00
C THR A 78 -7.11 -2.62 -4.25
N TYR A 79 -6.00 -3.24 -4.67
CA TYR A 79 -5.30 -2.84 -5.90
C TYR A 79 -6.21 -2.84 -7.15
N PRO A 80 -7.07 -3.86 -7.39
CA PRO A 80 -8.03 -3.82 -8.49
C PRO A 80 -9.04 -2.67 -8.39
N ASP A 81 -9.48 -2.34 -7.19
CA ASP A 81 -10.46 -1.26 -6.98
C ASP A 81 -9.82 0.11 -7.23
N ALA A 82 -8.58 0.31 -6.80
CA ALA A 82 -7.82 1.51 -7.11
C ALA A 82 -7.62 1.70 -8.62
N LEU A 83 -7.35 0.61 -9.35
CA LEU A 83 -7.27 0.63 -10.82
C LEU A 83 -8.62 0.97 -11.47
N ARG A 84 -9.73 0.40 -10.97
CA ARG A 84 -11.09 0.73 -11.46
C ARG A 84 -11.43 2.20 -11.21
N TRP A 85 -11.07 2.70 -10.04
CA TRP A 85 -11.28 4.11 -9.69
C TRP A 85 -10.53 5.05 -10.65
N LEU A 86 -9.23 4.76 -10.90
CA LEU A 86 -8.40 5.52 -11.85
C LEU A 86 -8.96 5.43 -13.28
N ALA A 87 -9.32 4.24 -13.73
CA ALA A 87 -9.90 4.04 -15.06
C ALA A 87 -11.19 4.83 -15.24
N LYS A 88 -12.06 4.86 -14.23
CA LYS A 88 -13.29 5.66 -14.24
C LYS A 88 -12.98 7.15 -14.32
N LYS A 89 -12.01 7.64 -13.53
CA LYS A 89 -11.57 9.04 -13.54
C LYS A 89 -11.06 9.48 -14.90
N TYR A 90 -10.21 8.66 -15.53
CA TYR A 90 -9.60 8.99 -16.83
C TYR A 90 -10.38 8.44 -18.03
N LYS A 91 -11.61 7.93 -17.80
CA LYS A 91 -12.50 7.37 -18.84
C LYS A 91 -11.83 6.30 -19.70
N ILE A 92 -11.02 5.45 -19.07
CA ILE A 92 -10.38 4.32 -19.72
C ILE A 92 -11.29 3.09 -19.56
N GLU A 93 -11.66 2.48 -20.70
CA GLU A 93 -12.45 1.26 -20.69
C GLU A 93 -11.60 0.09 -20.20
N ILE A 94 -12.08 -0.59 -19.14
CA ILE A 94 -11.41 -1.76 -18.59
C ILE A 94 -11.95 -2.99 -19.31
N GLN A 95 -11.08 -3.70 -20.01
CA GLN A 95 -11.37 -5.05 -20.48
C GLN A 95 -11.05 -6.01 -19.33
N GLU A 96 -12.10 -6.47 -18.63
CA GLU A 96 -11.95 -7.52 -17.62
C GLU A 96 -12.00 -8.88 -18.31
N ARG A 97 -10.87 -9.58 -18.27
CA ARG A 97 -10.83 -10.99 -18.63
C ARG A 97 -11.34 -11.82 -17.46
N GLU A 98 -12.30 -12.68 -17.72
CA GLU A 98 -12.67 -13.71 -16.75
C GLU A 98 -11.45 -14.60 -16.44
N LEU A 99 -11.23 -14.83 -15.15
CA LEU A 99 -10.20 -15.75 -14.70
C LEU A 99 -10.60 -17.18 -15.10
N THR A 100 -9.66 -17.92 -15.64
CA THR A 100 -9.88 -19.37 -15.83
C THR A 100 -10.02 -20.05 -14.47
N ASN A 101 -10.65 -21.25 -14.47
CA ASN A 101 -10.81 -22.01 -13.23
C ASN A 101 -9.47 -22.30 -12.55
N GLU A 102 -8.42 -22.54 -13.32
CA GLU A 102 -7.07 -22.77 -12.81
C GLU A 102 -6.48 -21.51 -12.16
N GLU A 103 -6.71 -20.33 -12.74
CA GLU A 103 -6.26 -19.04 -12.17
C GLU A 103 -7.00 -18.73 -10.88
N LYS A 104 -8.32 -18.97 -10.82
CA LYS A 104 -9.11 -18.83 -9.59
C LYS A 104 -8.63 -19.75 -8.48
N GLN A 105 -8.29 -20.99 -8.84
CA GLN A 105 -7.78 -21.96 -7.88
C GLN A 105 -6.41 -21.55 -7.34
N ARG A 106 -5.50 -21.10 -8.18
CA ARG A 106 -4.18 -20.59 -7.76
C ARG A 106 -4.28 -19.35 -6.87
N GLU A 107 -5.23 -18.46 -7.16
CA GLU A 107 -5.48 -17.27 -6.34
C GLU A 107 -6.02 -17.66 -4.96
N SER A 108 -6.97 -18.59 -4.90
CA SER A 108 -7.51 -19.15 -3.66
C SER A 108 -6.45 -19.90 -2.84
N GLU A 109 -5.59 -20.70 -3.48
CA GLU A 109 -4.48 -21.39 -2.81
C GLU A 109 -3.48 -20.37 -2.22
N ARG A 110 -3.15 -19.32 -2.98
CA ARG A 110 -2.26 -18.24 -2.52
C ARG A 110 -2.86 -17.49 -1.33
N GLU A 111 -4.13 -17.15 -1.39
CA GLU A 111 -4.84 -16.50 -0.28
C GLU A 111 -4.85 -17.37 0.97
N SER A 112 -5.13 -18.67 0.81
CA SER A 112 -5.06 -19.65 1.90
C SER A 112 -3.66 -19.72 2.53
N MET A 113 -2.60 -19.67 1.73
CA MET A 113 -1.23 -19.63 2.22
C MET A 113 -0.93 -18.35 3.01
N PHE A 114 -1.44 -17.19 2.59
CA PHE A 114 -1.28 -15.95 3.35
C PHE A 114 -1.98 -16.01 4.70
N ILE A 115 -3.19 -16.57 4.76
CA ILE A 115 -3.95 -16.76 6.01
C ILE A 115 -3.17 -17.66 6.98
N VAL A 116 -2.65 -18.78 6.48
CA VAL A 116 -1.86 -19.72 7.29
C VAL A 116 -0.57 -19.06 7.78
N ASN A 117 0.12 -18.32 6.93
CA ASN A 117 1.36 -17.63 7.30
C ASN A 117 1.11 -16.53 8.35
N ASP A 118 0.04 -15.75 8.20
CA ASP A 118 -0.33 -14.72 9.18
C ASP A 118 -0.70 -15.36 10.54
N TRP A 119 -1.46 -16.44 10.51
CA TRP A 119 -1.78 -17.20 11.72
C TRP A 119 -0.50 -17.76 12.37
N ALA A 120 0.39 -18.39 11.59
CA ALA A 120 1.63 -18.95 12.10
C ALA A 120 2.55 -17.87 12.70
N ALA A 121 2.67 -16.71 12.02
CA ALA A 121 3.44 -15.58 12.53
C ALA A 121 2.93 -15.11 13.90
N LYS A 122 1.61 -14.93 14.03
CA LYS A 122 0.97 -14.56 15.31
C LYS A 122 1.16 -15.61 16.39
N TYR A 123 1.00 -16.88 16.04
CA TYR A 123 1.20 -18.00 16.95
C TYR A 123 2.64 -18.06 17.46
N PHE A 124 3.63 -17.99 16.58
CA PHE A 124 5.05 -18.00 16.97
C PHE A 124 5.42 -16.76 17.79
N GLN A 125 4.88 -15.60 17.47
CA GLN A 125 5.09 -14.39 18.24
C GLN A 125 4.51 -14.53 19.65
N ASP A 126 3.31 -15.08 19.78
CA ASP A 126 2.68 -15.33 21.07
C ASP A 126 3.48 -16.31 21.94
N ILE A 127 3.90 -17.45 21.37
CA ILE A 127 4.78 -18.39 22.04
C ILE A 127 6.09 -17.73 22.48
N LEU A 128 6.74 -16.99 21.58
CA LEU A 128 8.02 -16.34 21.85
C LEU A 128 7.95 -15.33 23.01
N LEU A 129 6.86 -14.60 23.13
CA LEU A 129 6.71 -13.49 24.06
C LEU A 129 5.99 -13.87 25.38
N HIS A 130 5.17 -14.92 25.36
CA HIS A 130 4.30 -15.24 26.50
C HIS A 130 4.48 -16.64 27.06
N ASP A 131 5.08 -17.57 26.32
CA ASP A 131 5.38 -18.91 26.80
C ASP A 131 6.68 -18.93 27.60
N VAL A 132 6.74 -19.80 28.64
CA VAL A 132 7.89 -19.91 29.55
C VAL A 132 9.16 -20.29 28.80
N ASP A 133 9.08 -21.29 27.92
CA ASP A 133 10.23 -21.75 27.11
C ASP A 133 10.54 -20.75 25.99
N GLY A 134 9.54 -20.10 25.43
CA GLY A 134 9.69 -19.02 24.44
C GLY A 134 10.51 -17.85 25.00
N ILE A 135 10.21 -17.43 26.22
CA ILE A 135 10.94 -16.34 26.89
C ILE A 135 12.33 -16.81 27.31
N ALA A 136 12.44 -17.96 27.96
CA ALA A 136 13.69 -18.43 28.55
C ALA A 136 14.73 -18.86 27.50
N ILE A 137 14.31 -19.42 26.38
CA ILE A 137 15.18 -19.96 25.34
C ILE A 137 15.18 -19.05 24.11
N GLY A 138 14.00 -18.79 23.53
CA GLY A 138 13.83 -18.04 22.29
C GLY A 138 14.27 -16.59 22.41
N MET A 139 13.69 -15.85 23.36
CA MET A 139 14.04 -14.44 23.57
C MET A 139 15.47 -14.28 24.10
N ALA A 140 15.97 -15.19 24.94
CA ALA A 140 17.36 -15.16 25.38
C ALA A 140 18.34 -15.31 24.21
N TYR A 141 18.03 -16.18 23.24
CA TYR A 141 18.83 -16.33 22.02
C TYR A 141 18.84 -15.04 21.19
N PHE A 142 17.70 -14.42 20.95
CA PHE A 142 17.61 -13.18 20.18
C PHE A 142 18.32 -12.01 20.87
N ARG A 143 18.10 -11.84 22.19
CA ARG A 143 18.82 -10.82 22.99
C ARG A 143 20.33 -11.02 22.96
N GLY A 144 20.80 -12.28 23.04
CA GLY A 144 22.23 -12.62 22.92
C GLY A 144 22.84 -12.25 21.57
N ARG A 145 22.02 -12.11 20.51
CA ARG A 145 22.42 -11.63 19.17
C ARG A 145 22.23 -10.12 18.96
N GLY A 146 21.79 -9.38 19.97
CA GLY A 146 21.62 -7.94 19.91
C GLY A 146 20.28 -7.47 19.35
N PHE A 147 19.30 -8.37 19.18
CA PHE A 147 17.94 -7.97 18.84
C PHE A 147 17.23 -7.35 20.06
N ARG A 148 16.38 -6.37 19.82
CA ARG A 148 15.55 -5.75 20.85
C ARG A 148 14.21 -6.45 20.96
N ASP A 149 13.49 -6.21 22.05
CA ASP A 149 12.17 -6.80 22.29
C ASP A 149 11.03 -6.02 21.59
N ASP A 150 11.35 -4.92 20.90
CA ASP A 150 10.44 -4.00 20.20
C ASP A 150 10.44 -4.18 18.67
#